data_1866b1edd3392b6e88f183fdb82ee935
#
_entry.id   1866b1edd3392b6e88f183fdb82ee935
#
_cell.length_a   1.000
_cell.length_b   1.000
_cell.length_c   1.000
_cell.angle_alpha   90.00
_cell.angle_beta   90.00
_cell.angle_gamma   90.00
#
_symmetry.space_group_name_H-M   'P 1'
#
loop_
_entity.id
_entity.type
_entity.pdbx_description
1 polymer ?
#
loop_
_entity_poly.entity_id
_entity_poly.type
_entity_poly.pdbx_seq_one_letter_code
_entity_poly.pdbx_strand_id
1 'polypeptide(L)'
;DVFIHVAAHLTRKGALEVIGTPIDSIRELTNVKPVINQESNQILGSVIYLDNYGNVVTNITDKLFREIGKTRSFTIFARTVKFRKIHQSYSEAIDFNLPKEKREEDGKKLAIFNSAGHLELAVYKSNPLTVGSASSLFGLDYRDPVTIKFD
;
A
#
# COMPACT_ATOMS: atom_id res chain seq x y z
N ASP A 1 8.96 9.18 -25.19
CA ASP A 1 8.46 8.05 -24.60
C ASP A 1 9.27 6.81 -24.94
N VAL A 2 10.23 6.48 -24.06
CA VAL A 2 11.29 5.50 -24.31
C VAL A 2 10.72 4.12 -24.66
N PHE A 3 9.68 3.66 -23.95
CA PHE A 3 9.14 2.30 -24.13
C PHE A 3 8.55 2.07 -25.53
N ILE A 4 7.85 3.03 -26.10
CA ILE A 4 7.29 2.91 -27.44
C ILE A 4 8.40 2.77 -28.50
N HIS A 5 9.45 3.57 -28.39
CA HIS A 5 10.58 3.50 -29.31
C HIS A 5 11.32 2.18 -29.22
N VAL A 6 11.54 1.68 -27.99
CA VAL A 6 12.14 0.37 -27.74
C VAL A 6 11.26 -0.75 -28.30
N ALA A 7 9.96 -0.74 -28.06
CA ALA A 7 9.03 -1.74 -28.61
C ALA A 7 9.03 -1.73 -30.14
N ALA A 8 8.98 -0.55 -30.79
CA ALA A 8 9.05 -0.43 -32.24
C ALA A 8 10.39 -0.91 -32.83
N HIS A 9 11.50 -0.70 -32.13
CA HIS A 9 12.81 -1.21 -32.53
C HIS A 9 12.85 -2.73 -32.48
N LEU A 10 12.38 -3.33 -31.39
CA LEU A 10 12.36 -4.79 -31.20
C LEU A 10 11.42 -5.50 -32.19
N THR A 11 10.24 -4.94 -32.49
CA THR A 11 9.32 -5.52 -33.48
C THR A 11 9.90 -5.56 -34.89
N ARG A 12 10.82 -4.66 -35.20
CA ARG A 12 11.58 -4.63 -36.44
C ARG A 12 12.84 -5.50 -36.42
N LYS A 13 12.99 -6.35 -35.42
CA LYS A 13 14.16 -7.21 -35.19
C LYS A 13 15.46 -6.40 -35.02
N GLY A 14 15.38 -5.20 -34.47
CA GLY A 14 16.55 -4.38 -34.16
C GLY A 14 17.40 -5.03 -33.06
N ALA A 15 18.70 -4.82 -33.13
CA ALA A 15 19.66 -5.36 -32.17
C ALA A 15 19.52 -4.68 -30.80
N LEU A 16 19.64 -5.46 -29.71
CA LEU A 16 19.53 -4.97 -28.33
C LEU A 16 20.61 -3.99 -27.97
N GLU A 17 21.80 -4.15 -28.51
CA GLU A 17 22.98 -3.34 -28.26
C GLU A 17 22.81 -1.86 -28.72
N VAL A 18 21.82 -1.61 -29.59
CA VAL A 18 21.48 -0.24 -30.04
C VAL A 18 20.66 0.50 -28.98
N ILE A 19 19.91 -0.24 -28.16
CA ILE A 19 18.98 0.35 -27.17
C ILE A 19 19.50 0.31 -25.73
N GLY A 20 20.59 -0.43 -25.47
CA GLY A 20 21.16 -0.48 -24.12
C GLY A 20 22.48 -1.24 -24.06
N THR A 21 23.19 -1.06 -22.97
CA THR A 21 24.40 -1.81 -22.66
C THR A 21 24.04 -3.06 -21.87
N PRO A 22 24.57 -4.25 -22.23
CA PRO A 22 24.40 -5.45 -21.43
C PRO A 22 24.91 -5.25 -20.00
N ILE A 23 24.22 -5.80 -19.03
CA ILE A 23 24.64 -5.84 -17.63
C ILE A 23 24.71 -7.29 -17.17
N ASP A 24 25.71 -7.62 -16.35
CA ASP A 24 25.91 -8.98 -15.86
C ASP A 24 24.96 -9.37 -14.75
N SER A 25 24.40 -8.40 -14.02
CA SER A 25 23.47 -8.64 -12.93
C SER A 25 22.52 -7.47 -12.75
N ILE A 26 21.34 -7.77 -12.25
CA ILE A 26 20.38 -6.76 -11.77
C ILE A 26 20.53 -6.62 -10.25
N ARG A 27 20.24 -5.42 -9.73
CA ARG A 27 20.19 -5.22 -8.29
C ARG A 27 18.99 -6.00 -7.73
N GLU A 28 19.27 -7.03 -6.94
CA GLU A 28 18.25 -7.73 -6.19
C GLU A 28 17.79 -6.90 -4.99
N LEU A 29 16.49 -6.70 -4.87
CA LEU A 29 15.90 -6.08 -3.68
C LEU A 29 15.62 -7.15 -2.65
N THR A 30 16.10 -6.96 -1.43
CA THR A 30 15.73 -7.81 -0.30
C THR A 30 14.24 -7.65 -0.02
N ASN A 31 13.47 -8.66 -0.39
CA ASN A 31 12.03 -8.65 -0.16
C ASN A 31 11.76 -9.06 1.29
N VAL A 32 11.46 -8.08 2.14
CA VAL A 32 11.07 -8.33 3.53
C VAL A 32 9.69 -8.97 3.53
N LYS A 33 9.63 -10.27 3.85
CA LYS A 33 8.36 -10.99 3.96
C LYS A 33 7.68 -10.67 5.29
N PRO A 34 6.32 -10.57 5.32
CA PRO A 34 5.60 -10.46 6.58
C PRO A 34 5.75 -11.75 7.40
N VAL A 35 5.73 -11.61 8.71
CA VAL A 35 5.85 -12.72 9.66
C VAL A 35 4.47 -13.05 10.23
N ILE A 36 4.14 -14.33 10.28
CA ILE A 36 2.91 -14.84 10.92
C ILE A 36 3.33 -15.48 12.24
N ASN A 37 2.62 -15.17 13.32
CA ASN A 37 2.87 -15.82 14.59
C ASN A 37 2.40 -17.29 14.60
N GLN A 38 2.89 -18.10 15.56
CA GLN A 38 2.60 -19.54 15.62
C GLN A 38 1.11 -19.85 15.74
N GLU A 39 0.32 -19.00 16.39
CA GLU A 39 -1.13 -19.16 16.56
C GLU A 39 -1.93 -18.74 15.31
N SER A 40 -1.26 -18.20 14.29
CA SER A 40 -1.88 -17.67 13.07
C SER A 40 -2.99 -16.65 13.34
N ASN A 41 -2.86 -15.90 14.44
CA ASN A 41 -3.78 -14.82 14.80
C ASN A 41 -3.19 -13.42 14.60
N GLN A 42 -1.95 -13.34 14.11
CA GLN A 42 -1.27 -12.08 13.87
C GLN A 42 -0.39 -12.13 12.63
N ILE A 43 -0.46 -11.07 11.81
CA ILE A 43 0.45 -10.80 10.71
C ILE A 43 1.27 -9.57 11.10
N LEU A 44 2.58 -9.72 11.17
CA LEU A 44 3.53 -8.61 11.35
C LEU A 44 4.13 -8.27 9.99
N GLY A 45 3.74 -7.15 9.43
CA GLY A 45 4.28 -6.58 8.22
C GLY A 45 5.15 -5.36 8.48
N SER A 46 5.67 -4.80 7.40
CA SER A 46 6.46 -3.58 7.40
C SER A 46 6.06 -2.67 6.26
N VAL A 47 6.29 -1.39 6.43
CA VAL A 47 6.16 -0.41 5.35
C VAL A 47 7.26 -0.66 4.30
N ILE A 48 6.87 -0.84 3.05
CA ILE A 48 7.78 -1.09 1.93
C ILE A 48 7.87 0.09 0.95
N TYR A 49 6.90 0.98 0.98
CA TYR A 49 6.85 2.13 0.08
C TYR A 49 5.98 3.25 0.65
N LEU A 50 6.40 4.48 0.43
CA LEU A 50 5.60 5.68 0.63
C LEU A 50 5.42 6.33 -0.74
N ASP A 51 4.16 6.50 -1.16
CA ASP A 51 3.89 7.12 -2.46
C ASP A 51 4.03 8.65 -2.43
N ASN A 52 3.88 9.29 -3.58
CA ASN A 52 4.00 10.75 -3.71
C ASN A 52 2.88 11.52 -2.97
N TYR A 53 1.78 10.85 -2.63
CA TYR A 53 0.70 11.42 -1.81
C TYR A 53 0.94 11.16 -0.32
N GLY A 54 1.99 10.42 0.02
CA GLY A 54 2.34 10.01 1.37
C GLY A 54 1.45 8.90 1.92
N ASN A 55 0.80 8.12 1.05
CA ASN A 55 0.16 6.88 1.47
C ASN A 55 1.20 5.83 1.84
N VAL A 56 0.85 4.99 2.80
CA VAL A 56 1.76 4.00 3.38
C VAL A 56 1.43 2.62 2.83
N VAL A 57 2.30 2.07 1.99
CA VAL A 57 2.17 0.74 1.41
C VAL A 57 2.99 -0.27 2.20
N THR A 58 2.37 -1.40 2.56
CA THR A 58 3.00 -2.46 3.36
C THR A 58 3.30 -3.70 2.52
N ASN A 59 4.11 -4.62 3.06
CA ASN A 59 4.35 -5.93 2.47
C ASN A 59 3.22 -6.95 2.75
N ILE A 60 2.16 -6.57 3.46
CA ILE A 60 1.00 -7.44 3.72
C ILE A 60 0.13 -7.48 2.46
N THR A 61 -0.07 -8.67 1.89
CA THR A 61 -0.89 -8.83 0.69
C THR A 61 -2.33 -9.23 1.01
N ASP A 62 -3.27 -8.91 0.11
CA ASP A 62 -4.68 -9.34 0.20
C ASP A 62 -4.79 -10.88 0.30
N LYS A 63 -3.97 -11.59 -0.50
CA LYS A 63 -3.91 -13.06 -0.45
C LYS A 63 -3.57 -13.56 0.95
N LEU A 64 -2.48 -13.05 1.54
CA LEU A 64 -2.05 -13.45 2.88
C LEU A 64 -3.09 -13.09 3.94
N PHE A 65 -3.66 -11.89 3.85
CA PHE A 65 -4.70 -11.44 4.77
C PHE A 65 -5.92 -12.38 4.77
N ARG A 66 -6.41 -12.77 3.58
CA ARG A 66 -7.55 -13.68 3.45
C ARG A 66 -7.22 -15.10 3.90
N GLU A 67 -6.03 -15.59 3.58
CA GLU A 67 -5.57 -16.92 3.97
C GLU A 67 -5.51 -17.08 5.49
N ILE A 68 -4.94 -16.10 6.19
CA ILE A 68 -4.79 -16.13 7.64
C ILE A 68 -6.07 -15.68 8.35
N GLY A 69 -6.68 -14.59 7.89
CA GLY A 69 -7.85 -13.98 8.53
C GLY A 69 -9.11 -14.80 8.41
N LYS A 70 -9.32 -15.41 7.24
CA LYS A 70 -10.58 -16.11 6.91
C LYS A 70 -11.78 -15.18 7.11
N THR A 71 -12.68 -15.53 8.06
CA THR A 71 -13.89 -14.76 8.40
C THR A 71 -13.79 -14.06 9.76
N ARG A 72 -12.61 -14.07 10.38
CA ARG A 72 -12.39 -13.46 11.71
C ARG A 72 -12.46 -11.94 11.64
N SER A 73 -12.91 -11.32 12.72
CA SER A 73 -12.73 -9.89 12.92
C SER A 73 -11.25 -9.55 13.09
N PHE A 74 -10.87 -8.32 12.80
CA PHE A 74 -9.49 -7.92 12.83
C PHE A 74 -9.31 -6.46 13.26
N THR A 75 -8.10 -6.17 13.71
CA THR A 75 -7.64 -4.80 13.92
C THR A 75 -6.24 -4.64 13.32
N ILE A 76 -6.07 -3.63 12.45
CA ILE A 76 -4.77 -3.20 11.94
C ILE A 76 -4.22 -2.16 12.90
N PHE A 77 -2.98 -2.34 13.34
CA PHE A 77 -2.23 -1.43 14.18
C PHE A 77 -1.10 -0.79 13.38
N ALA A 78 -1.13 0.51 13.28
CA ALA A 78 -0.11 1.35 12.67
C ALA A 78 0.36 2.35 13.72
N ARG A 79 1.35 1.97 14.52
CA ARG A 79 1.73 2.67 15.77
C ARG A 79 0.51 2.84 16.70
N THR A 80 0.08 4.08 16.93
CA THR A 80 -1.09 4.41 17.76
C THR A 80 -2.42 4.37 17.01
N VAL A 81 -2.36 4.35 15.67
CA VAL A 81 -3.55 4.38 14.82
C VAL A 81 -4.09 2.97 14.60
N LYS A 82 -5.41 2.82 14.67
CA LYS A 82 -6.10 1.53 14.51
C LYS A 82 -7.11 1.62 13.38
N PHE A 83 -7.18 0.53 12.57
CA PHE A 83 -8.20 0.37 11.53
C PHE A 83 -8.92 -0.96 11.78
N ARG A 84 -10.26 -0.95 11.68
CA ARG A 84 -11.11 -2.12 11.86
C ARG A 84 -11.90 -2.49 10.62
N LYS A 85 -11.65 -1.75 9.53
CA LYS A 85 -12.27 -1.99 8.23
C LYS A 85 -11.23 -1.78 7.15
N ILE A 86 -11.26 -2.64 6.13
CA ILE A 86 -10.56 -2.44 4.87
C ILE A 86 -11.64 -2.09 3.84
N HIS A 87 -11.47 -0.97 3.17
CA HIS A 87 -12.39 -0.44 2.17
C HIS A 87 -12.03 -0.98 0.78
N GLN A 88 -12.99 -1.05 -0.11
CA GLN A 88 -12.75 -1.45 -1.51
C GLN A 88 -12.26 -0.27 -2.36
N SER A 89 -12.58 0.96 -1.95
CA SER A 89 -12.14 2.19 -2.60
C SER A 89 -12.00 3.32 -1.59
N TYR A 90 -11.29 4.37 -1.98
CA TYR A 90 -11.15 5.57 -1.16
C TYR A 90 -12.50 6.21 -0.83
N SER A 91 -13.39 6.28 -1.82
CA SER A 91 -14.71 6.89 -1.65
C SER A 91 -15.62 6.12 -0.70
N GLU A 92 -15.42 4.81 -0.50
CA GLU A 92 -16.19 4.01 0.45
C GLU A 92 -15.98 4.45 1.92
N ALA A 93 -14.90 5.16 2.21
CA ALA A 93 -14.65 5.70 3.54
C ALA A 93 -15.58 6.87 3.89
N ILE A 94 -16.27 7.45 2.90
CA ILE A 94 -17.11 8.64 3.04
C ILE A 94 -18.57 8.28 2.84
N ASP A 95 -19.43 8.76 3.72
CA ASP A 95 -20.88 8.64 3.54
C ASP A 95 -21.42 9.76 2.64
N PHE A 96 -21.53 9.47 1.35
CA PHE A 96 -22.05 10.42 0.36
C PHE A 96 -23.57 10.65 0.45
N ASN A 97 -24.31 9.89 1.26
CA ASN A 97 -25.73 10.13 1.51
C ASN A 97 -25.95 11.35 2.43
N LEU A 98 -24.90 11.72 3.18
CA LEU A 98 -24.95 12.91 4.00
C LEU A 98 -24.77 14.19 3.17
N PRO A 99 -25.40 15.32 3.55
CA PRO A 99 -25.08 16.63 3.01
C PRO A 99 -23.59 16.94 3.14
N LYS A 100 -23.03 17.68 2.18
CA LYS A 100 -21.58 17.95 2.11
C LYS A 100 -21.01 18.53 3.41
N GLU A 101 -21.76 19.39 4.06
CA GLU A 101 -21.38 20.06 5.31
C GLU A 101 -21.29 19.10 6.52
N LYS A 102 -21.92 17.93 6.42
CA LYS A 102 -21.93 16.88 7.45
C LYS A 102 -21.04 15.69 7.14
N ARG A 103 -20.44 15.65 5.93
CA ARG A 103 -19.50 14.61 5.56
C ARG A 103 -18.16 14.90 6.23
N GLU A 104 -17.70 14.00 7.06
CA GLU A 104 -16.34 14.05 7.59
C GLU A 104 -15.35 13.58 6.50
N GLU A 105 -15.23 14.37 5.43
CA GLU A 105 -14.40 13.98 4.28
C GLU A 105 -12.91 14.20 4.56
N ASP A 106 -12.57 15.40 5.05
CA ASP A 106 -11.18 15.81 5.18
C ASP A 106 -10.49 15.07 6.33
N GLY A 107 -9.37 14.45 6.02
CA GLY A 107 -8.58 13.75 7.01
C GLY A 107 -9.11 12.37 7.42
N LYS A 108 -10.14 11.82 6.75
CA LYS A 108 -10.65 10.48 7.06
C LYS A 108 -9.60 9.43 6.77
N LYS A 109 -9.14 8.74 7.79
CA LYS A 109 -8.20 7.61 7.65
C LYS A 109 -8.90 6.38 7.10
N LEU A 110 -8.22 5.64 6.24
CA LEU A 110 -8.72 4.40 5.65
C LEU A 110 -7.61 3.40 5.38
N ALA A 111 -7.98 2.15 5.27
CA ALA A 111 -7.13 1.06 4.79
C ALA A 111 -7.78 0.43 3.56
N ILE A 112 -6.99 0.13 2.54
CA ILE A 112 -7.42 -0.58 1.33
C ILE A 112 -6.38 -1.60 0.91
N PHE A 113 -6.74 -2.55 0.05
CA PHE A 113 -5.75 -3.24 -0.78
C PHE A 113 -5.66 -2.51 -2.11
N ASN A 114 -4.46 -2.02 -2.45
CA ASN A 114 -4.22 -1.27 -3.68
C ASN A 114 -4.20 -2.20 -4.92
N SER A 115 -4.04 -1.62 -6.11
CA SER A 115 -4.04 -2.38 -7.37
C SER A 115 -2.92 -3.42 -7.48
N ALA A 116 -1.84 -3.30 -6.71
CA ALA A 116 -0.77 -4.29 -6.61
C ALA A 116 -1.08 -5.39 -5.57
N GLY A 117 -2.24 -5.33 -4.89
CA GLY A 117 -2.66 -6.27 -3.88
C GLY A 117 -2.00 -6.09 -2.51
N HIS A 118 -1.35 -4.96 -2.26
CA HIS A 118 -0.74 -4.65 -0.97
C HIS A 118 -1.67 -3.82 -0.08
N LEU A 119 -1.63 -4.10 1.24
CA LEU A 119 -2.33 -3.26 2.21
C LEU A 119 -1.71 -1.87 2.22
N GLU A 120 -2.56 -0.90 1.96
CA GLU A 120 -2.25 0.52 1.92
C GLU A 120 -3.05 1.26 2.98
N LEU A 121 -2.38 2.11 3.74
CA LEU A 121 -2.98 3.01 4.72
C LEU A 121 -2.94 4.43 4.16
N ALA A 122 -4.09 5.07 4.13
CA ALA A 122 -4.27 6.36 3.48
C ALA A 122 -5.13 7.30 4.31
N VAL A 123 -5.13 8.56 3.89
CA VAL A 123 -6.01 9.61 4.39
C VAL A 123 -6.76 10.22 3.22
N TYR A 124 -8.09 10.23 3.29
CA TYR A 124 -8.91 10.78 2.21
C TYR A 124 -8.64 12.27 2.02
N LYS A 125 -8.43 12.67 0.76
CA LYS A 125 -8.09 14.06 0.37
C LYS A 125 -6.91 14.65 1.15
N SER A 126 -5.96 13.82 1.60
CA SER A 126 -4.75 14.34 2.22
C SER A 126 -3.89 15.12 1.21
N ASN A 127 -3.21 16.13 1.72
CA ASN A 127 -2.23 16.87 0.95
C ASN A 127 -0.95 17.00 1.80
N PRO A 128 0.14 16.33 1.40
CA PRO A 128 1.41 16.35 2.15
C PRO A 128 1.97 17.77 2.39
N LEU A 129 1.62 18.71 1.50
CA LEU A 129 2.13 20.09 1.58
C LEU A 129 1.33 20.99 2.53
N THR A 130 0.12 20.58 2.94
CA THR A 130 -0.76 21.43 3.75
C THR A 130 -1.23 20.76 5.04
N VAL A 131 -2.05 19.70 4.94
CA VAL A 131 -2.70 19.05 6.10
C VAL A 131 -1.96 17.80 6.57
N GLY A 132 -0.92 17.40 5.88
CA GLY A 132 -0.19 16.16 6.14
C GLY A 132 -0.70 14.99 5.31
N SER A 133 0.10 13.94 5.31
CA SER A 133 -0.18 12.68 4.62
C SER A 133 -0.41 11.54 5.60
N ALA A 134 -0.80 10.37 5.13
CA ALA A 134 -0.92 9.19 5.98
C ALA A 134 0.40 8.87 6.70
N SER A 135 1.54 8.95 6.01
CA SER A 135 2.86 8.72 6.62
C SER A 135 3.14 9.69 7.76
N SER A 136 2.94 11.01 7.56
CA SER A 136 3.18 12.02 8.58
C SER A 136 2.18 11.96 9.73
N LEU A 137 0.88 11.78 9.42
CA LEU A 137 -0.18 11.75 10.43
C LEU A 137 -0.18 10.47 11.28
N PHE A 138 0.24 9.34 10.70
CA PHE A 138 0.38 8.07 11.45
C PHE A 138 1.78 7.88 12.03
N GLY A 139 2.72 8.76 11.66
CA GLY A 139 4.10 8.71 12.09
C GLY A 139 4.82 7.48 11.54
N LEU A 140 4.49 7.03 10.32
CA LEU A 140 5.07 5.84 9.69
C LEU A 140 6.10 6.22 8.64
N ASP A 141 7.22 5.50 8.66
CA ASP A 141 8.29 5.61 7.69
C ASP A 141 8.66 4.23 7.12
N TYR A 142 9.54 4.22 6.13
CA TYR A 142 10.04 3.00 5.50
C TYR A 142 10.59 2.02 6.54
N ARG A 143 10.16 0.75 6.46
CA ARG A 143 10.43 -0.36 7.38
C ARG A 143 9.71 -0.30 8.74
N ASP A 144 8.91 0.71 9.02
CA ASP A 144 8.11 0.70 10.25
C ASP A 144 7.12 -0.47 10.28
N PRO A 145 6.87 -1.04 11.46
CA PRO A 145 5.98 -2.19 11.59
C PRO A 145 4.52 -1.81 11.45
N VAL A 146 3.76 -2.65 10.76
CA VAL A 146 2.31 -2.63 10.70
C VAL A 146 1.81 -4.02 11.05
N THR A 147 0.93 -4.12 12.06
CA THR A 147 0.46 -5.39 12.58
C THR A 147 -1.03 -5.56 12.35
N ILE A 148 -1.45 -6.73 11.89
CA ILE A 148 -2.87 -7.13 11.88
C ILE A 148 -3.05 -8.20 12.95
N LYS A 149 -4.02 -7.98 13.86
CA LYS A 149 -4.46 -8.98 14.82
C LYS A 149 -5.87 -9.44 14.47
N PHE A 150 -6.07 -10.74 14.52
CA PHE A 150 -7.37 -11.39 14.33
C PHE A 150 -7.87 -11.88 15.68
N ASP A 151 -9.18 -11.73 15.91
CA ASP A 151 -9.88 -12.18 17.11
C ASP A 151 -10.23 -13.68 17.04
#